data_a1be19e494447b10033f0b6bdca2af8d
#
_entry.id   a1be19e494447b10033f0b6bdca2af8d
#
_cell.length_a   1.000
_cell.length_b   1.000
_cell.length_c   1.000
_cell.angle_alpha   90.00
_cell.angle_beta   90.00
_cell.angle_gamma   90.00
#
_symmetry.space_group_name_H-M   'P 1'
#
loop_
_entity.id
_entity.type
_entity.pdbx_description
1 polymer ?
#
loop_
_entity_poly.entity_id
_entity_poly.type
_entity_poly.pdbx_seq_one_letter_code
_entity_poly.pdbx_strand_id
1 'polypeptide(L)'
;MTDNNKLKNFFNLLVVENRKIILPYFRKKIEVETKTDLSPVTIADKLSEQKIRALIVENFPEHGIQGEEFPNENLDSEYQWIIDPIDGTRSFIVGRPTFGTLVGLYKHKEPLAGLIDMPVLEETWIGIKNNGAYFNGSKIKTKNTKQLSLSTIACTSPNMFSESELGLYTNIEKKCKNSVWGGDCHNFALLAGGYLEIVIENNLSWHDIAALVPVIEEAGGCVCDWKGNKIHEKGEGDIIACNNKFIQNEVLKLMTKNI
;
A
#
# COMPACT_ATOMS: atom_id res chain seq x y z
N MET A 1 -13.35 17.40 -13.40
CA MET A 1 -12.90 17.08 -12.03
C MET A 1 -13.67 15.84 -11.59
N THR A 2 -13.00 14.79 -11.19
CA THR A 2 -13.66 13.61 -10.63
C THR A 2 -14.26 14.03 -9.29
N ASP A 3 -15.57 13.84 -9.12
CA ASP A 3 -16.26 14.20 -7.88
C ASP A 3 -15.75 13.32 -6.74
N ASN A 4 -15.24 13.94 -5.67
CA ASN A 4 -14.70 13.24 -4.50
C ASN A 4 -15.74 12.31 -3.86
N ASN A 5 -17.03 12.68 -3.89
CA ASN A 5 -18.10 11.82 -3.40
C ASN A 5 -18.32 10.60 -4.32
N LYS A 6 -18.21 10.79 -5.65
CA LYS A 6 -18.26 9.68 -6.60
C LYS A 6 -17.14 8.67 -6.34
N LEU A 7 -15.90 9.13 -6.13
CA LEU A 7 -14.77 8.26 -5.80
C LEU A 7 -14.96 7.51 -4.48
N LYS A 8 -15.42 8.21 -3.45
CA LYS A 8 -15.68 7.61 -2.14
C LYS A 8 -16.75 6.52 -2.20
N ASN A 9 -17.85 6.80 -2.91
CA ASN A 9 -18.92 5.82 -3.12
C ASN A 9 -18.44 4.61 -3.93
N PHE A 10 -17.60 4.85 -4.94
CA PHE A 10 -17.02 3.79 -5.74
C PHE A 10 -16.08 2.89 -4.92
N PHE A 11 -15.19 3.46 -4.10
CA PHE A 11 -14.34 2.67 -3.21
C PHE A 11 -15.17 1.85 -2.21
N ASN A 12 -16.23 2.42 -1.65
CA ASN A 12 -17.12 1.67 -0.76
C ASN A 12 -17.81 0.50 -1.48
N LEU A 13 -18.27 0.71 -2.72
CA LEU A 13 -18.82 -0.36 -3.56
C LEU A 13 -17.78 -1.44 -3.81
N LEU A 14 -16.55 -1.06 -4.17
CA LEU A 14 -15.42 -1.93 -4.43
C LEU A 14 -15.14 -2.83 -3.23
N VAL A 15 -15.02 -2.24 -2.03
CA VAL A 15 -14.82 -2.95 -0.76
C VAL A 15 -15.90 -4.01 -0.53
N VAL A 16 -17.16 -3.62 -0.63
CA VAL A 16 -18.29 -4.53 -0.37
C VAL A 16 -18.27 -5.71 -1.35
N GLU A 17 -18.08 -5.44 -2.63
CA GLU A 17 -18.13 -6.47 -3.66
C GLU A 17 -16.88 -7.36 -3.63
N ASN A 18 -15.70 -6.79 -3.38
CA ASN A 18 -14.44 -7.54 -3.35
C ASN A 18 -14.32 -8.46 -2.12
N ARG A 19 -14.75 -8.00 -0.95
CA ARG A 19 -14.79 -8.85 0.26
C ARG A 19 -15.64 -10.10 0.06
N LYS A 20 -16.73 -10.05 -0.72
CA LYS A 20 -17.55 -11.20 -1.07
C LYS A 20 -16.79 -12.24 -1.90
N ILE A 21 -15.77 -11.80 -2.66
CA ILE A 21 -14.92 -12.67 -3.47
C ILE A 21 -13.81 -13.29 -2.60
N ILE A 22 -13.10 -12.50 -1.81
CA ILE A 22 -11.89 -12.94 -1.10
C ILE A 22 -12.22 -13.78 0.14
N LEU A 23 -13.15 -13.32 0.99
CA LEU A 23 -13.42 -13.95 2.29
C LEU A 23 -13.82 -15.43 2.24
N PRO A 24 -14.59 -15.92 1.24
CA PRO A 24 -14.89 -17.35 1.12
C PRO A 24 -13.66 -18.26 0.98
N TYR A 25 -12.54 -17.73 0.51
CA TYR A 25 -11.28 -18.49 0.32
C TYR A 25 -10.33 -18.40 1.52
N PHE A 26 -10.50 -17.42 2.39
CA PHE A 26 -9.61 -17.24 3.54
C PHE A 26 -9.71 -18.42 4.52
N ARG A 27 -8.54 -18.96 4.90
CA ARG A 27 -8.40 -20.17 5.75
C ARG A 27 -9.12 -21.40 5.20
N LYS A 28 -9.24 -21.48 3.89
CA LYS A 28 -9.70 -22.69 3.19
C LYS A 28 -8.52 -23.41 2.55
N LYS A 29 -8.70 -24.69 2.28
CA LYS A 29 -7.72 -25.45 1.50
C LYS A 29 -7.90 -25.05 0.03
N ILE A 30 -7.00 -24.22 -0.49
CA ILE A 30 -6.98 -23.74 -1.87
C ILE A 30 -5.67 -24.17 -2.54
N GLU A 31 -5.70 -24.31 -3.86
CA GLU A 31 -4.47 -24.48 -4.65
C GLU A 31 -3.71 -23.14 -4.72
N VAL A 32 -2.40 -23.25 -4.58
CA VAL A 32 -1.47 -22.13 -4.71
C VAL A 32 -0.62 -22.38 -5.94
N GLU A 33 -0.71 -21.50 -6.92
CA GLU A 33 0.15 -21.50 -8.08
C GLU A 33 1.41 -20.68 -7.78
N THR A 34 2.52 -20.99 -8.44
CA THR A 34 3.76 -20.21 -8.34
C THR A 34 3.96 -19.45 -9.66
N LYS A 35 4.07 -18.14 -9.60
CA LYS A 35 4.35 -17.29 -10.76
C LYS A 35 5.81 -17.46 -11.24
N THR A 36 6.15 -16.89 -12.38
CA THR A 36 7.51 -16.94 -12.96
C THR A 36 8.57 -16.29 -12.09
N ASP A 37 8.19 -15.30 -11.29
CA ASP A 37 9.03 -14.61 -10.30
C ASP A 37 9.09 -15.31 -8.94
N LEU A 38 8.54 -16.52 -8.84
CA LEU A 38 8.44 -17.33 -7.63
C LEU A 38 7.48 -16.80 -6.57
N SER A 39 6.69 -15.76 -6.85
CA SER A 39 5.61 -15.32 -5.96
C SER A 39 4.42 -16.29 -6.02
N PRO A 40 3.67 -16.47 -4.92
CA PRO A 40 2.46 -17.27 -4.91
C PRO A 40 1.28 -16.47 -5.49
N VAL A 41 0.34 -17.17 -6.12
CA VAL A 41 -0.97 -16.66 -6.53
C VAL A 41 -2.04 -17.68 -6.26
N THR A 42 -3.24 -17.22 -5.93
CA THR A 42 -4.40 -18.09 -5.69
C THR A 42 -5.55 -17.73 -6.62
N ILE A 43 -6.57 -18.59 -6.66
CA ILE A 43 -7.80 -18.27 -7.39
C ILE A 43 -8.50 -17.02 -6.82
N ALA A 44 -8.30 -16.71 -5.54
CA ALA A 44 -8.88 -15.53 -4.90
C ALA A 44 -8.29 -14.23 -5.48
N ASP A 45 -6.97 -14.18 -5.73
CA ASP A 45 -6.28 -13.05 -6.36
C ASP A 45 -6.89 -12.77 -7.75
N LYS A 46 -6.96 -13.81 -8.59
CA LYS A 46 -7.48 -13.71 -9.96
C LYS A 46 -8.95 -13.25 -10.00
N LEU A 47 -9.81 -13.86 -9.17
CA LEU A 47 -11.24 -13.49 -9.13
C LEU A 47 -11.46 -12.10 -8.56
N SER A 48 -10.67 -11.70 -7.57
CA SER A 48 -10.67 -10.36 -6.99
C SER A 48 -10.33 -9.32 -8.05
N GLU A 49 -9.21 -9.47 -8.77
CA GLU A 49 -8.83 -8.50 -9.79
C GLU A 49 -9.86 -8.43 -10.93
N GLN A 50 -10.41 -9.57 -11.38
CA GLN A 50 -11.48 -9.58 -12.38
C GLN A 50 -12.69 -8.77 -11.92
N LYS A 51 -13.11 -8.91 -10.66
CA LYS A 51 -14.23 -8.15 -10.11
C LYS A 51 -13.94 -6.66 -10.04
N ILE A 52 -12.75 -6.28 -9.57
CA ILE A 52 -12.33 -4.88 -9.49
C ILE A 52 -12.30 -4.25 -10.88
N ARG A 53 -11.70 -4.92 -11.88
CA ARG A 53 -11.67 -4.47 -13.28
C ARG A 53 -13.06 -4.27 -13.85
N ALA A 54 -13.97 -5.23 -13.66
CA ALA A 54 -15.35 -5.12 -14.12
C ALA A 54 -16.05 -3.89 -13.55
N LEU A 55 -15.89 -3.62 -12.25
CA LEU A 55 -16.45 -2.44 -11.60
C LEU A 55 -15.85 -1.14 -12.13
N ILE A 56 -14.53 -1.12 -12.41
CA ILE A 56 -13.86 0.06 -12.98
C ILE A 56 -14.40 0.33 -14.39
N VAL A 57 -14.45 -0.68 -15.26
CA VAL A 57 -14.96 -0.53 -16.63
C VAL A 57 -16.40 -0.05 -16.65
N GLU A 58 -17.27 -0.57 -15.75
CA GLU A 58 -18.66 -0.16 -15.64
C GLU A 58 -18.82 1.32 -15.22
N ASN A 59 -18.00 1.80 -14.28
CA ASN A 59 -18.13 3.14 -13.69
C ASN A 59 -17.24 4.21 -14.34
N PHE A 60 -16.13 3.78 -14.98
CA PHE A 60 -15.08 4.63 -15.56
C PHE A 60 -14.54 4.02 -16.87
N PRO A 61 -15.36 3.86 -17.93
CA PRO A 61 -14.99 3.10 -19.14
C PRO A 61 -13.79 3.66 -19.91
N GLU A 62 -13.47 4.95 -19.72
CA GLU A 62 -12.35 5.62 -20.40
C GLU A 62 -11.02 5.52 -19.63
N HIS A 63 -11.05 4.97 -18.41
CA HIS A 63 -9.83 4.86 -17.59
C HIS A 63 -8.98 3.65 -18.00
N GLY A 64 -7.66 3.75 -17.78
CA GLY A 64 -6.74 2.63 -17.92
C GLY A 64 -6.66 1.82 -16.63
N ILE A 65 -6.21 0.57 -16.76
CA ILE A 65 -6.07 -0.37 -15.65
C ILE A 65 -4.72 -1.07 -15.73
N GLN A 66 -3.96 -1.02 -14.66
CA GLN A 66 -2.74 -1.79 -14.43
C GLN A 66 -2.99 -2.70 -13.23
N GLY A 67 -2.91 -4.00 -13.42
CA GLY A 67 -3.11 -4.97 -12.37
C GLY A 67 -1.93 -5.92 -12.23
N GLU A 68 -1.93 -6.67 -11.14
CA GLU A 68 -0.90 -7.66 -10.87
C GLU A 68 -1.12 -8.96 -11.66
N GLU A 69 -2.39 -9.40 -11.81
CA GLU A 69 -2.73 -10.75 -12.28
C GLU A 69 -3.08 -10.82 -13.77
N PHE A 70 -3.52 -9.70 -14.37
CA PHE A 70 -3.94 -9.65 -15.75
C PHE A 70 -3.21 -8.54 -16.53
N PRO A 71 -3.12 -8.67 -17.88
CA PRO A 71 -2.50 -7.66 -18.72
C PRO A 71 -3.11 -6.27 -18.51
N ASN A 72 -2.27 -5.26 -18.63
CA ASN A 72 -2.67 -3.86 -18.54
C ASN A 72 -3.60 -3.48 -19.71
N GLU A 73 -4.52 -2.56 -19.44
CA GLU A 73 -5.51 -2.06 -20.40
C GLU A 73 -5.45 -0.53 -20.49
N ASN A 74 -5.63 0.01 -21.69
CA ASN A 74 -5.76 1.44 -21.98
C ASN A 74 -4.69 2.32 -21.27
N LEU A 75 -3.41 1.96 -21.45
CA LEU A 75 -2.28 2.64 -20.78
C LEU A 75 -2.10 4.12 -21.19
N ASP A 76 -2.68 4.53 -22.32
CA ASP A 76 -2.63 5.93 -22.81
C ASP A 76 -3.67 6.83 -22.15
N SER A 77 -4.57 6.27 -21.33
CA SER A 77 -5.60 7.04 -20.62
C SER A 77 -5.00 8.03 -19.63
N GLU A 78 -5.61 9.21 -19.55
CA GLU A 78 -5.27 10.25 -18.57
C GLU A 78 -5.37 9.73 -17.12
N TYR A 79 -6.32 8.82 -16.86
CA TYR A 79 -6.56 8.20 -15.56
C TYR A 79 -6.15 6.74 -15.58
N GLN A 80 -5.35 6.34 -14.61
CA GLN A 80 -4.88 4.97 -14.47
C GLN A 80 -5.26 4.42 -13.08
N TRP A 81 -5.93 3.28 -13.06
CA TRP A 81 -6.13 2.48 -11.87
C TRP A 81 -5.01 1.48 -11.73
N ILE A 82 -4.42 1.39 -10.54
CA ILE A 82 -3.37 0.43 -10.22
C ILE A 82 -3.92 -0.49 -9.13
N ILE A 83 -3.88 -1.81 -9.37
CA ILE A 83 -4.57 -2.80 -8.55
C ILE A 83 -3.60 -3.86 -8.09
N ASP A 84 -3.58 -4.10 -6.77
CA ASP A 84 -3.14 -5.34 -6.17
C ASP A 84 -4.36 -5.98 -5.48
N PRO A 85 -4.84 -7.12 -5.98
CA PRO A 85 -6.04 -7.75 -5.43
C PRO A 85 -5.84 -8.30 -4.02
N ILE A 86 -4.65 -8.85 -3.73
CA ILE A 86 -4.29 -9.41 -2.41
C ILE A 86 -2.80 -9.14 -2.11
N ASP A 87 -2.48 -7.90 -1.70
CA ASP A 87 -1.17 -7.64 -1.10
C ASP A 87 -0.98 -8.51 0.15
N GLY A 88 0.18 -9.12 0.26
CA GLY A 88 0.45 -10.08 1.32
C GLY A 88 -0.15 -11.47 1.04
N THR A 89 -0.09 -11.98 -0.19
CA THR A 89 -0.56 -13.33 -0.57
C THR A 89 0.03 -14.42 0.32
N ARG A 90 1.26 -14.28 0.78
CA ARG A 90 1.88 -15.20 1.75
C ARG A 90 1.14 -15.21 3.09
N SER A 91 0.74 -14.05 3.58
CA SER A 91 -0.08 -13.91 4.79
C SER A 91 -1.46 -14.52 4.61
N PHE A 92 -2.10 -14.29 3.44
CA PHE A 92 -3.37 -14.90 3.08
C PHE A 92 -3.31 -16.43 3.12
N ILE A 93 -2.29 -17.05 2.47
CA ILE A 93 -2.10 -18.49 2.38
C ILE A 93 -1.93 -19.14 3.76
N VAL A 94 -1.17 -18.52 4.65
CA VAL A 94 -0.96 -19.06 6.02
C VAL A 94 -2.06 -18.65 7.01
N GLY A 95 -3.09 -17.94 6.54
CA GLY A 95 -4.25 -17.55 7.35
C GLY A 95 -4.02 -16.40 8.33
N ARG A 96 -3.02 -15.54 8.08
CA ARG A 96 -2.85 -14.27 8.79
C ARG A 96 -3.82 -13.22 8.23
N PRO A 97 -4.43 -12.36 9.05
CA PRO A 97 -5.41 -11.37 8.59
C PRO A 97 -4.78 -10.08 8.08
N THR A 98 -3.44 -10.01 7.93
CA THR A 98 -2.70 -8.80 7.58
C THR A 98 -2.55 -8.58 6.08
N PHE A 99 -3.18 -9.39 5.23
CA PHE A 99 -3.29 -9.14 3.80
C PHE A 99 -4.37 -8.09 3.49
N GLY A 100 -4.22 -7.38 2.38
CA GLY A 100 -5.16 -6.36 1.97
C GLY A 100 -5.37 -6.27 0.46
N THR A 101 -6.38 -5.51 0.05
CA THR A 101 -6.59 -5.12 -1.35
C THR A 101 -6.15 -3.68 -1.52
N LEU A 102 -5.33 -3.43 -2.52
CA LEU A 102 -4.79 -2.11 -2.84
C LEU A 102 -5.35 -1.61 -4.18
N VAL A 103 -5.93 -0.41 -4.19
CA VAL A 103 -6.39 0.24 -5.42
C VAL A 103 -5.97 1.70 -5.43
N GLY A 104 -5.02 2.03 -6.30
CA GLY A 104 -4.58 3.40 -6.54
C GLY A 104 -5.26 4.00 -7.77
N LEU A 105 -5.61 5.27 -7.73
CA LEU A 105 -6.02 6.05 -8.90
C LEU A 105 -5.05 7.19 -9.13
N TYR A 106 -4.52 7.27 -10.33
CA TYR A 106 -3.59 8.30 -10.78
C TYR A 106 -4.17 9.09 -11.93
N LYS A 107 -3.84 10.36 -11.98
CA LYS A 107 -4.14 11.25 -13.11
C LYS A 107 -2.85 11.86 -13.63
N HIS A 108 -2.53 11.67 -14.91
CA HIS A 108 -1.25 12.14 -15.50
C HIS A 108 -0.03 11.73 -14.64
N LYS A 109 -0.01 10.49 -14.13
CA LYS A 109 1.03 9.93 -13.24
C LYS A 109 1.13 10.59 -11.86
N GLU A 110 0.20 11.48 -11.50
CA GLU A 110 0.09 12.06 -10.17
C GLU A 110 -0.95 11.31 -9.33
N PRO A 111 -0.67 11.01 -8.05
CA PRO A 111 -1.62 10.32 -7.19
C PRO A 111 -2.88 11.18 -6.99
N LEU A 112 -4.05 10.58 -7.20
CA LEU A 112 -5.35 11.21 -7.02
C LEU A 112 -6.13 10.60 -5.87
N ALA A 113 -6.15 9.28 -5.76
CA ALA A 113 -6.82 8.60 -4.66
C ALA A 113 -6.20 7.22 -4.42
N GLY A 114 -6.39 6.68 -3.21
CA GLY A 114 -5.97 5.34 -2.83
C GLY A 114 -6.94 4.69 -1.86
N LEU A 115 -7.03 3.38 -1.97
CA LEU A 115 -7.77 2.49 -1.10
C LEU A 115 -6.81 1.40 -0.58
N ILE A 116 -6.81 1.20 0.74
CA ILE A 116 -6.25 0.02 1.41
C ILE A 116 -7.41 -0.63 2.15
N ASP A 117 -7.78 -1.84 1.76
CA ASP A 117 -8.85 -2.59 2.41
C ASP A 117 -8.29 -3.87 3.04
N MET A 118 -8.56 -4.07 4.35
CA MET A 118 -8.18 -5.26 5.11
C MET A 118 -9.44 -6.11 5.34
N PRO A 119 -9.75 -7.07 4.44
CA PRO A 119 -11.06 -7.71 4.40
C PRO A 119 -11.46 -8.43 5.69
N VAL A 120 -10.49 -9.11 6.33
CA VAL A 120 -10.73 -9.91 7.55
C VAL A 120 -10.93 -9.05 8.79
N LEU A 121 -10.25 -7.89 8.82
CA LEU A 121 -10.31 -6.94 9.93
C LEU A 121 -11.49 -5.97 9.81
N GLU A 122 -12.16 -5.96 8.64
CA GLU A 122 -13.21 -4.99 8.30
C GLU A 122 -12.72 -3.54 8.39
N GLU A 123 -11.47 -3.33 8.05
CA GLU A 123 -10.80 -2.03 8.09
C GLU A 123 -10.56 -1.51 6.69
N THR A 124 -10.90 -0.24 6.45
CA THR A 124 -10.79 0.40 5.14
C THR A 124 -10.17 1.78 5.31
N TRP A 125 -9.06 2.04 4.60
CA TRP A 125 -8.42 3.34 4.53
C TRP A 125 -8.56 3.91 3.12
N ILE A 126 -9.01 5.16 3.03
CA ILE A 126 -9.18 5.87 1.76
C ILE A 126 -8.50 7.22 1.86
N GLY A 127 -7.58 7.52 0.94
CA GLY A 127 -7.01 8.85 0.75
C GLY A 127 -7.50 9.45 -0.57
N ILE A 128 -7.95 10.70 -0.58
CA ILE A 128 -8.37 11.41 -1.80
C ILE A 128 -7.74 12.78 -1.82
N LYS A 129 -7.04 13.12 -2.90
CA LYS A 129 -6.29 14.37 -3.07
C LYS A 129 -7.14 15.60 -2.74
N ASN A 130 -6.62 16.42 -1.82
CA ASN A 130 -7.28 17.63 -1.28
C ASN A 130 -8.60 17.35 -0.53
N ASN A 131 -8.87 16.11 -0.12
CA ASN A 131 -10.04 15.76 0.67
C ASN A 131 -9.66 15.16 2.04
N GLY A 132 -8.42 14.68 2.15
CA GLY A 132 -7.85 14.03 3.33
C GLY A 132 -8.00 12.52 3.31
N ALA A 133 -7.53 11.87 4.38
CA ALA A 133 -7.60 10.44 4.56
C ALA A 133 -8.67 10.04 5.58
N TYR A 134 -9.21 8.83 5.40
CA TYR A 134 -10.31 8.29 6.18
C TYR A 134 -10.06 6.84 6.55
N PHE A 135 -10.37 6.46 7.77
CA PHE A 135 -10.43 5.09 8.29
C PHE A 135 -11.89 4.76 8.64
N ASN A 136 -12.47 3.76 8.00
CA ASN A 136 -13.87 3.37 8.17
C ASN A 136 -14.82 4.58 8.17
N GLY A 137 -14.62 5.50 7.23
CA GLY A 137 -15.42 6.71 7.06
C GLY A 137 -15.07 7.88 7.98
N SER A 138 -14.28 7.66 9.04
CA SER A 138 -13.82 8.71 9.97
C SER A 138 -12.50 9.33 9.49
N LYS A 139 -12.40 10.65 9.55
CA LYS A 139 -11.18 11.37 9.13
C LYS A 139 -10.02 11.04 10.06
N ILE A 140 -8.84 10.75 9.47
CA ILE A 140 -7.63 10.38 10.19
C ILE A 140 -6.47 11.34 9.90
N LYS A 141 -5.44 11.25 10.75
CA LYS A 141 -4.14 11.91 10.56
C LYS A 141 -3.03 11.06 11.14
N THR A 142 -1.84 11.17 10.56
CA THR A 142 -0.62 10.62 11.13
C THR A 142 -0.29 11.21 12.50
N LYS A 143 0.53 10.52 13.29
CA LYS A 143 1.09 11.06 14.54
C LYS A 143 1.97 12.29 14.30
N ASN A 144 2.13 13.10 15.34
CA ASN A 144 3.03 14.27 15.31
C ASN A 144 4.35 14.01 16.08
N THR A 145 4.81 12.76 16.15
CA THR A 145 6.10 12.40 16.73
C THR A 145 7.24 12.99 15.89
N LYS A 146 8.24 13.63 16.53
CA LYS A 146 9.35 14.32 15.85
C LYS A 146 10.74 13.80 16.27
N GLN A 147 10.80 12.69 16.99
CA GLN A 147 12.04 12.10 17.48
C GLN A 147 12.06 10.59 17.18
N LEU A 148 13.14 10.08 16.61
CA LEU A 148 13.33 8.65 16.36
C LEU A 148 13.23 7.82 17.65
N SER A 149 13.80 8.32 18.73
CA SER A 149 13.78 7.64 20.04
C SER A 149 12.38 7.51 20.67
N LEU A 150 11.37 8.11 20.09
CA LEU A 150 9.96 7.98 20.45
C LEU A 150 9.13 7.28 19.38
N SER A 151 9.74 6.94 18.23
CA SER A 151 9.07 6.35 17.06
C SER A 151 9.03 4.83 17.14
N THR A 152 7.99 4.27 16.55
CA THR A 152 7.90 2.84 16.22
C THR A 152 8.16 2.68 14.74
N ILE A 153 9.08 1.77 14.37
CA ILE A 153 9.37 1.40 12.99
C ILE A 153 8.77 0.03 12.67
N ALA A 154 8.28 -0.14 11.45
CA ALA A 154 7.76 -1.40 10.95
C ALA A 154 8.41 -1.79 9.62
N CYS A 155 8.46 -3.09 9.37
CA CYS A 155 8.79 -3.72 8.09
C CYS A 155 8.13 -5.10 8.02
N THR A 156 7.77 -5.53 6.83
CA THR A 156 7.12 -6.83 6.65
C THR A 156 8.09 -7.99 6.88
N SER A 157 9.30 -7.94 6.34
CA SER A 157 10.25 -9.04 6.48
C SER A 157 11.70 -8.58 6.30
N PRO A 158 12.65 -9.10 7.11
CA PRO A 158 14.08 -8.87 6.87
C PRO A 158 14.54 -9.45 5.51
N ASN A 159 13.83 -10.44 4.97
CA ASN A 159 14.15 -11.05 3.67
C ASN A 159 13.86 -10.15 2.46
N MET A 160 13.27 -8.97 2.68
CA MET A 160 13.09 -7.95 1.64
C MET A 160 14.40 -7.20 1.33
N PHE A 161 15.42 -7.37 2.16
CA PHE A 161 16.68 -6.64 2.11
C PHE A 161 17.85 -7.54 1.74
N SER A 162 18.79 -7.03 0.98
CA SER A 162 20.16 -7.54 0.95
C SER A 162 20.84 -7.34 2.30
N GLU A 163 21.99 -7.97 2.51
CA GLU A 163 22.74 -7.82 3.79
C GLU A 163 23.11 -6.35 4.09
N SER A 164 23.53 -5.60 3.07
CA SER A 164 23.86 -4.18 3.22
C SER A 164 22.64 -3.33 3.55
N GLU A 165 21.52 -3.56 2.88
CA GLU A 165 20.26 -2.86 3.11
C GLU A 165 19.65 -3.16 4.49
N LEU A 166 19.72 -4.43 4.92
CA LEU A 166 19.33 -4.82 6.28
C LEU A 166 20.20 -4.11 7.34
N GLY A 167 21.48 -3.91 7.03
CA GLY A 167 22.38 -3.10 7.87
C GLY A 167 21.90 -1.64 8.01
N LEU A 168 21.45 -1.01 6.91
CA LEU A 168 20.89 0.34 6.93
C LEU A 168 19.58 0.40 7.75
N TYR A 169 18.66 -0.52 7.52
CA TYR A 169 17.43 -0.64 8.30
C TYR A 169 17.71 -0.79 9.78
N THR A 170 18.59 -1.72 10.16
CA THR A 170 18.94 -2.01 11.56
C THR A 170 19.57 -0.81 12.26
N ASN A 171 20.33 0.04 11.55
CA ASN A 171 20.90 1.27 12.11
C ASN A 171 19.81 2.30 12.46
N ILE A 172 18.72 2.34 11.70
CA ILE A 172 17.56 3.19 12.01
C ILE A 172 16.74 2.58 13.14
N GLU A 173 16.46 1.28 13.06
CA GLU A 173 15.71 0.51 14.06
C GLU A 173 16.30 0.70 15.48
N LYS A 174 17.60 0.59 15.64
CA LYS A 174 18.30 0.80 16.93
C LYS A 174 18.12 2.20 17.53
N LYS A 175 17.69 3.18 16.75
CA LYS A 175 17.42 4.55 17.22
C LYS A 175 15.94 4.77 17.54
N CYS A 176 15.07 3.84 17.14
CA CYS A 176 13.66 3.88 17.42
C CYS A 176 13.34 3.32 18.81
N LYS A 177 12.19 3.69 19.34
CA LYS A 177 11.67 3.19 20.61
C LYS A 177 11.27 1.73 20.54
N ASN A 178 10.59 1.36 19.44
CA ASN A 178 10.08 0.01 19.19
C ASN A 178 10.26 -0.34 17.72
N SER A 179 10.30 -1.66 17.43
CA SER A 179 10.20 -2.19 16.08
C SER A 179 9.18 -3.32 16.02
N VAL A 180 8.53 -3.48 14.87
CA VAL A 180 7.61 -4.58 14.59
C VAL A 180 7.88 -5.15 13.20
N TRP A 181 7.73 -6.48 13.07
CA TRP A 181 7.93 -7.22 11.83
C TRP A 181 6.65 -7.95 11.45
N GLY A 182 6.40 -8.04 10.15
CA GLY A 182 5.15 -8.52 9.58
C GLY A 182 4.18 -7.37 9.37
N GLY A 183 3.09 -7.62 8.64
CA GLY A 183 1.99 -6.66 8.51
C GLY A 183 1.64 -6.30 7.08
N ASP A 184 2.50 -6.55 6.10
CA ASP A 184 2.24 -6.26 4.69
C ASP A 184 1.69 -4.81 4.54
N CYS A 185 0.76 -4.52 3.66
CA CYS A 185 0.18 -3.16 3.49
C CYS A 185 -0.47 -2.58 4.75
N HIS A 186 -0.84 -3.42 5.72
CA HIS A 186 -1.42 -2.96 6.99
C HIS A 186 -0.48 -2.03 7.76
N ASN A 187 0.85 -2.21 7.67
CA ASN A 187 1.82 -1.31 8.28
C ASN A 187 1.63 0.14 7.79
N PHE A 188 1.46 0.32 6.50
CA PHE A 188 1.26 1.63 5.88
C PHE A 188 -0.10 2.25 6.25
N ALA A 189 -1.14 1.42 6.33
CA ALA A 189 -2.47 1.82 6.80
C ALA A 189 -2.41 2.30 8.27
N LEU A 190 -1.72 1.55 9.13
CA LEU A 190 -1.51 1.91 10.55
C LEU A 190 -0.68 3.19 10.70
N LEU A 191 0.30 3.44 9.82
CA LEU A 191 1.04 4.71 9.79
C LEU A 191 0.09 5.87 9.45
N ALA A 192 -0.73 5.74 8.40
CA ALA A 192 -1.73 6.76 8.03
C ALA A 192 -2.75 6.99 9.16
N GLY A 193 -3.14 5.94 9.89
CA GLY A 193 -4.02 6.00 11.05
C GLY A 193 -3.39 6.59 12.31
N GLY A 194 -2.07 6.86 12.29
CA GLY A 194 -1.35 7.45 13.44
C GLY A 194 -0.96 6.44 14.51
N TYR A 195 -0.80 5.16 14.19
CA TYR A 195 -0.34 4.12 15.12
C TYR A 195 1.16 3.83 15.00
N LEU A 196 1.74 4.05 13.81
CA LEU A 196 3.17 3.90 13.50
C LEU A 196 3.77 5.23 13.06
N GLU A 197 5.07 5.37 13.15
CA GLU A 197 5.80 6.55 12.70
C GLU A 197 6.60 6.29 11.43
N ILE A 198 7.11 5.07 11.23
CA ILE A 198 8.04 4.75 10.14
C ILE A 198 7.71 3.37 9.58
N VAL A 199 7.63 3.26 8.26
CA VAL A 199 7.66 1.99 7.54
C VAL A 199 8.76 2.08 6.48
N ILE A 200 9.65 1.08 6.43
CA ILE A 200 10.73 1.00 5.44
C ILE A 200 10.69 -0.40 4.85
N GLU A 201 10.53 -0.48 3.53
CA GLU A 201 10.48 -1.73 2.79
C GLU A 201 11.24 -1.60 1.47
N ASN A 202 11.52 -2.74 0.83
CA ASN A 202 12.19 -2.84 -0.47
C ASN A 202 11.63 -4.03 -1.27
N ASN A 203 12.02 -4.14 -2.55
CA ASN A 203 11.53 -5.17 -3.48
C ASN A 203 10.00 -5.18 -3.68
N LEU A 204 9.38 -4.02 -3.63
CA LEU A 204 7.96 -3.84 -3.92
C LEU A 204 7.73 -3.53 -5.40
N SER A 205 6.65 -4.03 -5.94
CA SER A 205 6.15 -3.67 -7.26
C SER A 205 5.32 -2.39 -7.21
N TRP A 206 5.02 -1.83 -8.38
CA TRP A 206 4.21 -0.60 -8.43
C TRP A 206 2.79 -0.78 -7.88
N HIS A 207 2.19 -1.95 -8.07
CA HIS A 207 0.86 -2.27 -7.53
C HIS A 207 0.84 -2.33 -5.99
N ASP A 208 1.96 -2.73 -5.34
CA ASP A 208 2.09 -2.72 -3.89
C ASP A 208 2.13 -1.30 -3.31
N ILE A 209 2.62 -0.32 -4.08
CA ILE A 209 2.93 1.03 -3.59
C ILE A 209 1.87 2.07 -3.97
N ALA A 210 1.29 1.96 -5.16
CA ALA A 210 0.49 3.02 -5.75
C ALA A 210 -0.69 3.49 -4.90
N ALA A 211 -1.36 2.59 -4.20
CA ALA A 211 -2.46 2.93 -3.31
C ALA A 211 -2.01 3.59 -1.99
N LEU A 212 -0.82 3.23 -1.52
CA LEU A 212 -0.28 3.67 -0.23
C LEU A 212 0.02 5.18 -0.23
N VAL A 213 0.59 5.68 -1.34
CA VAL A 213 1.03 7.08 -1.47
C VAL A 213 -0.10 8.06 -1.15
N PRO A 214 -1.25 8.06 -1.85
CA PRO A 214 -2.30 9.04 -1.58
C PRO A 214 -2.96 8.84 -0.20
N VAL A 215 -3.01 7.62 0.34
CA VAL A 215 -3.56 7.39 1.69
C VAL A 215 -2.67 8.03 2.76
N ILE A 216 -1.35 7.85 2.65
CA ILE A 216 -0.40 8.37 3.64
C ILE A 216 -0.27 9.90 3.51
N GLU A 217 -0.12 10.42 2.29
CA GLU A 217 0.05 11.86 2.06
C GLU A 217 -1.18 12.66 2.51
N GLU A 218 -2.38 12.17 2.21
CA GLU A 218 -3.63 12.81 2.62
C GLU A 218 -3.93 12.69 4.13
N ALA A 219 -3.28 11.74 4.81
CA ALA A 219 -3.25 11.69 6.28
C ALA A 219 -2.24 12.68 6.90
N GLY A 220 -1.40 13.33 6.09
CA GLY A 220 -0.36 14.26 6.53
C GLY A 220 1.01 13.63 6.73
N GLY A 221 1.20 12.38 6.33
CA GLY A 221 2.48 11.70 6.24
C GLY A 221 3.27 12.09 4.99
N CYS A 222 4.38 11.41 4.76
CA CYS A 222 5.20 11.59 3.57
C CYS A 222 5.83 10.27 3.13
N VAL A 223 5.97 10.13 1.81
CA VAL A 223 6.50 8.93 1.17
C VAL A 223 7.62 9.33 0.21
N CYS A 224 8.69 8.55 0.15
CA CYS A 224 9.77 8.71 -0.83
C CYS A 224 10.49 7.37 -1.05
N ASP A 225 11.35 7.32 -2.08
CA ASP A 225 12.34 6.26 -2.23
C ASP A 225 13.49 6.41 -1.20
N TRP A 226 14.40 5.46 -1.15
CA TRP A 226 15.52 5.50 -0.22
C TRP A 226 16.53 6.62 -0.51
N LYS A 227 16.46 7.23 -1.69
CA LYS A 227 17.26 8.39 -2.10
C LYS A 227 16.57 9.73 -1.77
N GLY A 228 15.33 9.69 -1.27
CA GLY A 228 14.51 10.86 -0.95
C GLY A 228 13.71 11.43 -2.12
N ASN A 229 13.68 10.73 -3.27
CA ASN A 229 12.92 11.15 -4.44
C ASN A 229 11.44 10.74 -4.30
N LYS A 230 10.60 11.38 -5.11
CA LYS A 230 9.18 11.02 -5.24
C LYS A 230 9.05 9.61 -5.82
N ILE A 231 8.15 8.83 -5.23
CA ILE A 231 7.80 7.50 -5.75
C ILE A 231 7.12 7.60 -7.11
N HIS A 232 7.46 6.72 -8.02
CA HIS A 232 6.87 6.62 -9.35
C HIS A 232 6.93 5.18 -9.90
N GLU A 233 6.13 4.90 -10.92
CA GLU A 233 5.95 3.58 -11.56
C GLU A 233 7.27 2.86 -11.95
N LYS A 234 8.30 3.62 -12.31
CA LYS A 234 9.62 3.09 -12.73
C LYS A 234 10.65 3.12 -11.61
N GLY A 235 10.21 3.21 -10.35
CA GLY A 235 11.08 3.18 -9.19
C GLY A 235 11.71 1.81 -8.96
N GLU A 236 12.68 1.77 -8.06
CA GLU A 236 13.44 0.55 -7.72
C GLU A 236 12.67 -0.37 -6.74
N GLY A 237 11.46 0.00 -6.32
CA GLY A 237 10.63 -0.77 -5.38
C GLY A 237 10.97 -0.55 -3.91
N ASP A 238 11.83 0.42 -3.63
CA ASP A 238 12.21 0.84 -2.29
C ASP A 238 11.30 1.97 -1.79
N ILE A 239 10.86 1.90 -0.54
CA ILE A 239 9.93 2.87 0.05
C ILE A 239 10.32 3.23 1.47
N ILE A 240 10.23 4.52 1.78
CA ILE A 240 10.23 5.09 3.13
C ILE A 240 8.93 5.86 3.30
N ALA A 241 8.07 5.40 4.21
CA ALA A 241 6.90 6.12 4.65
C ALA A 241 7.10 6.62 6.09
N CYS A 242 6.80 7.89 6.32
CA CYS A 242 6.96 8.51 7.63
C CYS A 242 5.73 9.34 8.02
N ASN A 243 5.49 9.44 9.31
CA ASN A 243 4.41 10.24 9.87
C ASN A 243 4.54 11.75 9.57
N ASN A 244 5.75 12.26 9.29
CA ASN A 244 6.00 13.65 8.92
C ASN A 244 7.43 13.85 8.35
N LYS A 245 7.68 15.04 7.78
CA LYS A 245 8.98 15.41 7.18
C LYS A 245 10.15 15.45 8.17
N PHE A 246 9.92 15.70 9.46
CA PHE A 246 11.02 15.70 10.46
C PHE A 246 11.60 14.28 10.59
N ILE A 247 10.75 13.28 10.77
CA ILE A 247 11.17 11.88 10.87
C ILE A 247 11.77 11.42 9.54
N GLN A 248 11.15 11.75 8.40
CA GLN A 248 11.69 11.38 7.07
C GLN A 248 13.12 11.91 6.89
N ASN A 249 13.38 13.19 7.24
CA ASN A 249 14.71 13.77 7.12
C ASN A 249 15.73 13.08 8.03
N GLU A 250 15.36 12.68 9.25
CA GLU A 250 16.24 11.94 10.13
C GLU A 250 16.55 10.53 9.60
N VAL A 251 15.55 9.84 9.04
CA VAL A 251 15.71 8.54 8.38
C VAL A 251 16.66 8.65 7.19
N LEU A 252 16.42 9.60 6.28
CA LEU A 252 17.25 9.81 5.07
C LEU A 252 18.71 10.13 5.42
N LYS A 253 18.98 10.94 6.47
CA LYS A 253 20.34 11.18 6.95
C LYS A 253 21.06 9.90 7.40
N LEU A 254 20.33 8.91 7.91
CA LEU A 254 20.89 7.63 8.33
C LEU A 254 21.10 6.68 7.16
N MET A 255 20.24 6.74 6.13
CA MET A 255 20.41 6.02 4.88
C MET A 255 21.68 6.43 4.14
N THR A 256 22.03 7.74 4.14
CA THR A 256 23.14 8.29 3.36
C THR A 256 24.50 8.26 4.08
N LYS A 257 24.55 8.08 5.40
CA LYS A 257 25.79 8.12 6.19
C LYS A 257 26.69 6.88 6.09
N ASN A 258 26.26 5.84 5.41
CA ASN A 258 26.97 4.55 5.32
C ASN A 258 27.27 4.12 3.86
N ILE A 259 27.26 5.08 2.92
CA ILE A 259 27.76 4.92 1.54
C ILE A 259 29.18 5.53 1.45
#